data_a6dd051d77ad7cbfc300dbe971c5199e
#
_entry.id   a6dd051d77ad7cbfc300dbe971c5199e
#
_cell.length_a   1.000
_cell.length_b   1.000
_cell.length_c   1.000
_cell.angle_alpha   90.00
_cell.angle_beta   90.00
_cell.angle_gamma   90.00
#
_symmetry.space_group_name_H-M   'P 1'
#
loop_
_entity.id
_entity.type
_entity.pdbx_description
1 polymer ?
#
loop_
_entity_poly.entity_id
_entity_poly.type
_entity_poly.pdbx_seq_one_letter_code
_entity_poly.pdbx_strand_id
1 'polypeptide(L)'
;MDTFFAGSLKGVDKIYMQSFIDCYSRYAWGRFYTNKQPFTAMHALNENVLPFFEEHKVSGSTTLSDNGREFCGRPDNHPYELFLQLEEIEHRTSKVRNLQSNGFVERLHKMLLGEHFRVIGRTKWYESIDEMQTNLEDYFKHYNYKLPHQGRNMNGRTPYTAFVEGFQKR
;
A
#
# COMPACT_ATOMS: atom_id res chain seq x y z
N MET A 1 -1.81 -5.55 -2.28
CA MET A 1 -1.87 -4.15 -2.74
C MET A 1 -3.22 -3.84 -3.35
N ASP A 2 -3.59 -2.57 -3.40
CA ASP A 2 -4.88 -2.14 -3.93
C ASP A 2 -4.87 -0.64 -4.23
N THR A 3 -5.76 -0.20 -5.15
CA THR A 3 -5.96 1.22 -5.48
C THR A 3 -7.23 1.73 -4.79
N PHE A 4 -7.07 2.74 -3.96
CA PHE A 4 -8.15 3.34 -3.20
C PHE A 4 -8.50 4.75 -3.73
N PHE A 5 -9.80 5.02 -3.95
CA PHE A 5 -10.25 6.37 -4.27
C PHE A 5 -10.29 7.21 -2.99
N ALA A 6 -9.38 8.16 -2.87
CA ALA A 6 -9.21 8.99 -1.67
C ALA A 6 -10.15 10.21 -1.64
N GLY A 7 -10.69 10.61 -2.79
CA GLY A 7 -11.57 11.79 -2.91
C GLY A 7 -11.21 12.67 -4.08
N SER A 8 -11.63 13.93 -4.01
CA SER A 8 -11.32 14.94 -5.01
C SER A 8 -10.71 16.18 -4.36
N LEU A 9 -9.72 16.75 -5.00
CA LEU A 9 -9.06 17.98 -4.58
C LEU A 9 -9.39 19.08 -5.59
N LYS A 10 -9.75 20.27 -5.10
CA LYS A 10 -10.10 21.41 -5.96
C LYS A 10 -8.91 21.79 -6.84
N GLY A 11 -9.13 21.81 -8.15
CA GLY A 11 -8.11 22.13 -9.15
C GLY A 11 -7.25 20.94 -9.61
N VAL A 12 -7.38 19.77 -8.95
CA VAL A 12 -6.62 18.55 -9.30
C VAL A 12 -7.54 17.40 -9.72
N ASP A 13 -8.86 17.49 -9.36
CA ASP A 13 -9.87 16.47 -9.64
C ASP A 13 -9.74 15.23 -8.73
N LYS A 14 -9.72 14.04 -9.29
CA LYS A 14 -9.74 12.77 -8.53
C LYS A 14 -8.37 12.42 -8.00
N ILE A 15 -8.33 12.00 -6.74
CA ILE A 15 -7.12 11.51 -6.07
C ILE A 15 -7.28 10.02 -5.76
N TYR A 16 -6.30 9.24 -6.15
CA TYR A 16 -6.20 7.82 -5.88
C TYR A 16 -4.97 7.54 -5.00
N MET A 17 -5.09 6.59 -4.12
CA MET A 17 -3.97 6.11 -3.31
C MET A 17 -3.61 4.69 -3.75
N GLN A 18 -2.36 4.49 -4.15
CA GLN A 18 -1.77 3.17 -4.23
C GLN A 18 -1.34 2.74 -2.83
N SER A 19 -1.82 1.62 -2.37
CA SER A 19 -1.57 1.10 -1.04
C SER A 19 -0.97 -0.31 -1.06
N PHE A 20 0.00 -0.51 -0.21
CA PHE A 20 0.68 -1.79 -0.02
C PHE A 20 0.66 -2.16 1.45
N ILE A 21 0.59 -3.45 1.73
CA ILE A 21 0.70 -3.97 3.09
C ILE A 21 1.43 -5.32 3.08
N ASP A 22 2.44 -5.46 3.92
CA ASP A 22 3.08 -6.75 4.13
C ASP A 22 2.13 -7.70 4.88
N CYS A 23 1.90 -8.87 4.30
CA CYS A 23 0.94 -9.83 4.84
C CYS A 23 1.36 -10.46 6.17
N TYR A 24 2.62 -10.44 6.51
CA TYR A 24 3.12 -10.97 7.77
C TYR A 24 3.10 -9.94 8.89
N SER A 25 3.78 -8.82 8.69
CA SER A 25 4.00 -7.77 9.69
C SER A 25 2.92 -6.70 9.74
N ARG A 26 2.10 -6.59 8.69
CA ARG A 26 1.16 -5.47 8.47
C ARG A 26 1.84 -4.12 8.24
N TYR A 27 3.15 -4.11 8.00
CA TYR A 27 3.80 -2.89 7.58
C TYR A 27 3.17 -2.37 6.30
N ALA A 28 2.85 -1.08 6.26
CA ALA A 28 2.03 -0.53 5.20
C ALA A 28 2.65 0.73 4.58
N TRP A 29 2.39 0.92 3.30
CA TRP A 29 2.79 2.08 2.50
C TRP A 29 1.61 2.61 1.72
N GLY A 30 1.62 3.89 1.43
CA GLY A 30 0.64 4.53 0.57
C GLY A 30 1.19 5.75 -0.13
N ARG A 31 0.78 5.95 -1.39
CA ARG A 31 1.13 7.11 -2.17
C ARG A 31 -0.04 7.61 -3.01
N PHE A 32 -0.22 8.92 -3.05
CA PHE A 32 -1.27 9.55 -3.83
C PHE A 32 -0.87 9.82 -5.28
N TYR A 33 -1.87 9.70 -6.15
CA TYR A 33 -1.77 9.95 -7.59
C TYR A 33 -3.05 10.58 -8.11
N THR A 34 -2.96 11.30 -9.23
CA THR A 34 -4.12 11.89 -9.93
C THR A 34 -4.79 10.91 -10.90
N ASN A 35 -4.24 9.73 -11.06
CA ASN A 35 -4.80 8.68 -11.92
C ASN A 35 -4.45 7.29 -11.35
N LYS A 36 -5.06 6.25 -11.91
CA LYS A 36 -4.81 4.85 -11.57
C LYS A 36 -4.30 4.06 -12.78
N GLN A 37 -3.22 4.51 -13.34
CA GLN A 37 -2.55 3.85 -14.45
C GLN A 37 -1.58 2.76 -13.94
N PRO A 38 -1.25 1.74 -14.75
CA PRO A 38 -0.24 0.74 -14.37
C PRO A 38 1.08 1.35 -13.92
N PHE A 39 1.48 2.46 -14.53
CA PHE A 39 2.68 3.21 -14.17
C PHE A 39 2.64 3.71 -12.70
N THR A 40 1.49 4.15 -12.19
CA THR A 40 1.39 4.63 -10.80
C THR A 40 1.57 3.50 -9.79
N ALA A 41 1.08 2.30 -10.09
CA ALA A 41 1.30 1.12 -9.26
C ALA A 41 2.78 0.70 -9.25
N MET A 42 3.40 0.67 -10.43
CA MET A 42 4.83 0.39 -10.60
C MET A 42 5.70 1.42 -9.86
N HIS A 43 5.45 2.71 -10.06
CA HIS A 43 6.18 3.80 -9.40
C HIS A 43 6.06 3.71 -7.87
N ALA A 44 4.85 3.47 -7.33
CA ALA A 44 4.66 3.35 -5.89
C ALA A 44 5.38 2.12 -5.30
N LEU A 45 5.42 1.00 -6.02
CA LEU A 45 6.17 -0.19 -5.61
C LEU A 45 7.68 0.09 -5.62
N ASN A 46 8.19 0.65 -6.71
CA ASN A 46 9.61 0.95 -6.89
C ASN A 46 10.15 1.98 -5.88
N GLU A 47 9.43 3.06 -5.65
CA GLU A 47 9.92 4.18 -4.83
C GLU A 47 9.67 4.02 -3.33
N ASN A 48 8.67 3.24 -2.93
CA ASN A 48 8.28 3.18 -1.53
C ASN A 48 8.46 1.79 -0.90
N VAL A 49 8.28 0.73 -1.66
CA VAL A 49 8.25 -0.63 -1.10
C VAL A 49 9.59 -1.33 -1.29
N LEU A 50 10.11 -1.39 -2.51
CA LEU A 50 11.35 -2.11 -2.80
C LEU A 50 12.55 -1.56 -2.03
N PRO A 51 12.78 -0.22 -1.93
CA PRO A 51 13.90 0.31 -1.15
C PRO A 51 13.86 -0.09 0.33
N PHE A 52 12.66 -0.20 0.92
CA PHE A 52 12.52 -0.67 2.29
C PHE A 52 12.95 -2.14 2.45
N PHE A 53 12.58 -2.99 1.50
CA PHE A 53 13.01 -4.40 1.51
C PHE A 53 14.52 -4.53 1.29
N GLU A 54 15.09 -3.74 0.38
CA GLU A 54 16.54 -3.69 0.11
C GLU A 54 17.34 -3.24 1.34
N GLU A 55 16.91 -2.16 2.02
CA GLU A 55 17.53 -1.66 3.25
C GLU A 55 17.60 -2.76 4.32
N HIS A 56 16.56 -3.58 4.41
CA HIS A 56 16.50 -4.68 5.37
C HIS A 56 17.09 -6.01 4.84
N LYS A 57 17.69 -5.99 3.64
CA LYS A 57 18.28 -7.17 2.97
C LYS A 57 17.30 -8.33 2.81
N VAL A 58 16.08 -8.01 2.45
CA VAL A 58 15.00 -8.96 2.23
C VAL A 58 14.55 -8.87 0.79
N SER A 59 14.43 -10.00 0.11
CA SER A 59 13.81 -10.05 -1.21
C SER A 59 12.28 -10.13 -1.08
N GLY A 60 11.58 -9.20 -1.70
CA GLY A 60 10.15 -9.31 -1.93
C GLY A 60 9.90 -10.37 -2.99
N SER A 61 9.25 -11.49 -2.65
CA SER A 61 9.09 -12.62 -3.56
C SER A 61 7.75 -12.64 -4.29
N THR A 62 6.73 -12.02 -3.75
CA THR A 62 5.37 -12.12 -4.30
C THR A 62 4.55 -10.89 -3.99
N THR A 63 3.84 -10.37 -4.99
CA THR A 63 2.80 -9.36 -4.81
C THR A 63 1.41 -9.97 -5.02
N LEU A 64 0.44 -9.55 -4.21
CA LEU A 64 -0.97 -9.92 -4.37
C LEU A 64 -1.78 -8.66 -4.65
N SER A 65 -2.52 -8.63 -5.76
CA SER A 65 -3.46 -7.55 -6.12
C SER A 65 -4.86 -8.09 -6.37
N ASP A 66 -5.81 -7.20 -6.55
CA ASP A 66 -7.06 -7.53 -7.23
C ASP A 66 -6.84 -7.64 -8.76
N ASN A 67 -7.94 -7.85 -9.51
CA ASN A 67 -7.90 -7.92 -10.97
C ASN A 67 -8.09 -6.54 -11.63
N GLY A 68 -7.70 -5.46 -10.98
CA GLY A 68 -7.74 -4.11 -11.52
C GLY A 68 -6.88 -3.98 -12.78
N ARG A 69 -7.32 -3.17 -13.74
CA ARG A 69 -6.58 -2.94 -15.00
C ARG A 69 -5.23 -2.27 -14.78
N GLU A 70 -5.04 -1.62 -13.65
CA GLU A 70 -3.76 -1.04 -13.22
C GLU A 70 -2.73 -2.09 -12.83
N PHE A 71 -3.16 -3.30 -12.47
CA PHE A 71 -2.30 -4.40 -12.03
C PHE A 71 -2.24 -5.54 -13.04
N CYS A 72 -3.34 -5.77 -13.76
CA CYS A 72 -3.52 -6.95 -14.59
C CYS A 72 -3.75 -6.61 -16.04
N GLY A 73 -3.03 -7.30 -16.92
CA GLY A 73 -3.17 -7.23 -18.36
C GLY A 73 -2.49 -8.41 -19.05
N ARG A 74 -2.17 -8.24 -20.32
CA ARG A 74 -1.38 -9.26 -21.04
C ARG A 74 0.07 -9.21 -20.54
N PRO A 75 0.64 -10.31 -20.03
CA PRO A 75 1.99 -10.31 -19.44
C PRO A 75 3.07 -9.71 -20.34
N ASP A 76 2.95 -9.89 -21.64
CA ASP A 76 3.94 -9.42 -22.61
C ASP A 76 3.89 -7.91 -22.88
N ASN A 77 2.79 -7.23 -22.49
CA ASN A 77 2.55 -5.83 -22.86
C ASN A 77 2.13 -4.94 -21.67
N HIS A 78 1.79 -5.52 -20.53
CA HIS A 78 1.29 -4.73 -19.42
C HIS A 78 2.46 -4.18 -18.60
N PRO A 79 2.60 -2.84 -18.43
CA PRO A 79 3.78 -2.24 -17.80
C PRO A 79 4.07 -2.77 -16.40
N TYR A 80 3.04 -2.97 -15.59
CA TYR A 80 3.19 -3.48 -14.22
C TYR A 80 3.67 -4.94 -14.22
N GLU A 81 3.12 -5.80 -15.09
CA GLU A 81 3.55 -7.20 -15.22
C GLU A 81 5.00 -7.32 -15.70
N LEU A 82 5.38 -6.51 -16.69
CA LEU A 82 6.76 -6.46 -17.18
C LEU A 82 7.73 -5.98 -16.09
N PHE A 83 7.34 -4.98 -15.32
CA PHE A 83 8.13 -4.49 -14.20
C PHE A 83 8.36 -5.59 -13.15
N LEU A 84 7.31 -6.32 -12.76
CA LEU A 84 7.44 -7.41 -11.78
C LEU A 84 8.33 -8.55 -12.30
N GLN A 85 8.27 -8.85 -13.62
CA GLN A 85 9.15 -9.84 -14.22
C GLN A 85 10.63 -9.38 -14.18
N LEU A 86 10.91 -8.11 -14.43
CA LEU A 86 12.27 -7.56 -14.33
C LEU A 86 12.83 -7.59 -12.90
N GLU A 87 11.97 -7.36 -11.91
CA GLU A 87 12.31 -7.41 -10.49
C GLU A 87 12.26 -8.83 -9.90
N GLU A 88 12.00 -9.85 -10.72
CA GLU A 88 11.84 -11.25 -10.29
C GLU A 88 10.78 -11.46 -9.20
N ILE A 89 9.71 -10.65 -9.23
CA ILE A 89 8.60 -10.69 -8.28
C ILE A 89 7.42 -11.45 -8.88
N GLU A 90 6.98 -12.50 -8.20
CA GLU A 90 5.78 -13.25 -8.60
C GLU A 90 4.53 -12.39 -8.42
N HIS A 91 3.69 -12.30 -9.45
CA HIS A 91 2.39 -11.65 -9.36
C HIS A 91 1.28 -12.69 -9.13
N ARG A 92 0.53 -12.50 -8.05
CA ARG A 92 -0.69 -13.26 -7.75
C ARG A 92 -1.88 -12.33 -7.73
N THR A 93 -2.98 -12.79 -8.30
CA THR A 93 -4.24 -12.06 -8.28
C THR A 93 -5.24 -12.74 -7.36
N SER A 94 -6.09 -11.95 -6.71
CA SER A 94 -7.19 -12.47 -5.93
C SER A 94 -8.21 -13.17 -6.85
N LYS A 95 -8.69 -14.35 -6.44
CA LYS A 95 -9.77 -15.01 -7.19
C LYS A 95 -11.02 -14.13 -7.17
N VAL A 96 -11.68 -14.02 -8.34
CA VAL A 96 -12.95 -13.31 -8.46
C VAL A 96 -13.92 -13.83 -7.40
N ARG A 97 -14.51 -12.94 -6.60
CA ARG A 97 -15.40 -13.20 -5.46
C ARG A 97 -14.77 -13.80 -4.19
N ASN A 98 -13.44 -13.85 -4.06
CA ASN A 98 -12.81 -14.24 -2.82
C ASN A 98 -12.42 -12.99 -2.01
N LEU A 99 -13.38 -12.45 -1.24
CA LEU A 99 -13.22 -11.24 -0.40
C LEU A 99 -12.13 -11.37 0.69
N GLN A 100 -11.67 -12.59 0.98
CA GLN A 100 -10.69 -12.80 2.05
C GLN A 100 -9.24 -12.54 1.61
N SER A 101 -8.96 -12.61 0.32
CA SER A 101 -7.58 -12.48 -0.18
C SER A 101 -7.01 -11.06 -0.05
N ASN A 102 -7.87 -10.04 -0.05
CA ASN A 102 -7.48 -8.62 0.08
C ASN A 102 -7.84 -8.00 1.44
N GLY A 103 -8.26 -8.83 2.40
CA GLY A 103 -8.80 -8.38 3.70
C GLY A 103 -7.85 -7.52 4.54
N PHE A 104 -6.54 -7.60 4.33
CA PHE A 104 -5.57 -6.75 5.04
C PHE A 104 -5.56 -5.32 4.51
N VAL A 105 -5.52 -5.16 3.21
CA VAL A 105 -5.53 -3.84 2.58
C VAL A 105 -6.90 -3.17 2.73
N GLU A 106 -7.99 -3.92 2.65
CA GLU A 106 -9.35 -3.39 2.91
C GLU A 106 -9.48 -2.88 4.35
N ARG A 107 -8.92 -3.60 5.33
CA ARG A 107 -8.90 -3.15 6.73
C ARG A 107 -8.06 -1.88 6.90
N LEU A 108 -6.91 -1.82 6.23
CA LEU A 108 -6.07 -0.62 6.19
C LEU A 108 -6.85 0.58 5.64
N HIS A 109 -7.60 0.40 4.55
CA HIS A 109 -8.44 1.47 3.97
C HIS A 109 -9.54 1.92 4.94
N LYS A 110 -10.18 0.99 5.65
CA LYS A 110 -11.19 1.34 6.67
C LYS A 110 -10.60 2.15 7.82
N MET A 111 -9.40 1.79 8.28
CA MET A 111 -8.68 2.55 9.32
C MET A 111 -8.29 3.94 8.80
N LEU A 112 -7.70 4.04 7.62
CA LEU A 112 -7.36 5.30 6.99
C LEU A 112 -8.58 6.22 6.84
N LEU A 113 -9.70 5.69 6.36
CA LEU A 113 -10.94 6.45 6.24
C LEU A 113 -11.46 6.94 7.59
N GLY A 114 -11.48 6.06 8.59
CA GLY A 114 -12.04 6.35 9.91
C GLY A 114 -11.16 7.27 10.75
N GLU A 115 -9.87 6.99 10.80
CA GLU A 115 -8.94 7.63 11.74
C GLU A 115 -8.17 8.79 11.12
N HIS A 116 -7.89 8.74 9.83
CA HIS A 116 -7.13 9.78 9.13
C HIS A 116 -8.01 10.73 8.34
N PHE A 117 -8.61 10.28 7.24
CA PHE A 117 -9.33 11.17 6.32
C PHE A 117 -10.57 11.82 6.92
N ARG A 118 -11.37 11.10 7.72
CA ARG A 118 -12.55 11.69 8.36
C ARG A 118 -12.21 12.69 9.46
N VAL A 119 -11.12 12.47 10.17
CA VAL A 119 -10.69 13.37 11.24
C VAL A 119 -10.04 14.61 10.64
N ILE A 120 -9.05 14.42 9.76
CA ILE A 120 -8.34 15.56 9.14
C ILE A 120 -9.25 16.33 8.19
N GLY A 121 -10.09 15.66 7.39
CA GLY A 121 -11.01 16.33 6.46
C GLY A 121 -12.08 17.22 7.12
N ARG A 122 -12.25 17.16 8.45
CA ARG A 122 -13.10 18.09 9.22
C ARG A 122 -12.36 19.35 9.65
N THR A 123 -11.04 19.28 9.73
CA THR A 123 -10.22 20.34 10.34
C THR A 123 -9.25 20.97 9.36
N LYS A 124 -8.96 20.32 8.25
CA LYS A 124 -7.94 20.74 7.29
C LYS A 124 -8.44 20.64 5.84
N TRP A 125 -8.26 21.73 5.10
CA TRP A 125 -8.42 21.74 3.64
C TRP A 125 -7.03 21.64 3.02
N TYR A 126 -6.84 20.65 2.15
CA TYR A 126 -5.60 20.51 1.41
C TYR A 126 -5.60 21.40 0.17
N GLU A 127 -4.49 22.06 -0.08
CA GLU A 127 -4.30 22.90 -1.28
C GLU A 127 -3.52 22.15 -2.38
N SER A 128 -2.80 21.11 -2.01
CA SER A 128 -2.01 20.32 -2.95
C SER A 128 -1.98 18.82 -2.60
N ILE A 129 -1.65 17.99 -3.59
CA ILE A 129 -1.43 16.56 -3.40
C ILE A 129 -0.19 16.29 -2.55
N ASP A 130 0.83 17.15 -2.62
CA ASP A 130 2.06 17.01 -1.83
C ASP A 130 1.79 17.23 -0.35
N GLU A 131 0.90 18.15 -0.02
CA GLU A 131 0.46 18.35 1.35
C GLU A 131 -0.32 17.15 1.89
N MET A 132 -1.20 16.57 1.05
CA MET A 132 -1.90 15.31 1.37
C MET A 132 -0.90 14.18 1.58
N GLN A 133 0.11 14.08 0.72
CA GLN A 133 1.15 13.04 0.79
C GLN A 133 1.96 13.16 2.09
N THR A 134 2.39 14.35 2.46
CA THR A 134 3.11 14.58 3.72
C THR A 134 2.30 14.11 4.94
N ASN A 135 1.02 14.44 4.98
CA ASN A 135 0.14 13.97 6.06
C ASN A 135 -0.07 12.46 6.07
N LEU A 136 -0.13 11.84 4.90
CA LEU A 136 -0.23 10.37 4.78
C LEU A 136 1.04 9.68 5.27
N GLU A 137 2.21 10.24 4.97
CA GLU A 137 3.50 9.74 5.44
C GLU A 137 3.61 9.80 6.96
N ASP A 138 3.18 10.90 7.58
CA ASP A 138 3.12 11.03 9.04
C ASP A 138 2.17 9.99 9.66
N TYR A 139 1.02 9.74 9.03
CA TYR A 139 0.11 8.70 9.47
C TYR A 139 0.76 7.31 9.37
N PHE A 140 1.38 6.95 8.24
CA PHE A 140 2.04 5.66 8.08
C PHE A 140 3.24 5.50 9.01
N LYS A 141 3.97 6.58 9.29
CA LYS A 141 5.03 6.58 10.29
C LYS A 141 4.48 6.25 11.69
N HIS A 142 3.36 6.86 12.07
CA HIS A 142 2.68 6.51 13.31
C HIS A 142 2.17 5.07 13.31
N TYR A 143 1.47 4.66 12.24
CA TYR A 143 0.91 3.32 12.06
C TYR A 143 1.98 2.23 12.16
N ASN A 144 3.08 2.39 11.44
CA ASN A 144 4.12 1.37 11.34
C ASN A 144 5.00 1.27 12.60
N TYR A 145 5.30 2.39 13.26
CA TYR A 145 6.30 2.42 14.33
C TYR A 145 5.71 2.60 15.74
N LYS A 146 4.48 3.08 15.87
CA LYS A 146 3.91 3.41 17.18
C LYS A 146 2.61 2.71 17.50
N LEU A 147 1.83 2.32 16.49
CA LEU A 147 0.53 1.70 16.71
C LEU A 147 0.67 0.18 16.92
N PRO A 148 0.34 -0.36 18.13
CA PRO A 148 0.35 -1.79 18.35
C PRO A 148 -0.86 -2.47 17.70
N HIS A 149 -0.64 -3.61 17.09
CA HIS A 149 -1.69 -4.38 16.42
C HIS A 149 -1.99 -5.69 17.14
N GLN A 150 -3.30 -6.05 17.18
CA GLN A 150 -3.82 -7.28 17.78
C GLN A 150 -4.19 -8.23 16.67
N GLY A 151 -3.68 -8.82 15.92
CA GLY A 151 -4.07 -9.74 14.86
C GLY A 151 -3.14 -10.96 14.82
N ARG A 152 -3.43 -11.83 13.90
CA ARG A 152 -2.57 -12.97 13.63
C ARG A 152 -1.13 -12.49 13.38
N ASN A 153 -0.16 -13.09 14.05
CA ASN A 153 1.27 -12.78 14.03
C ASN A 153 1.67 -11.47 14.71
N MET A 154 0.74 -10.65 15.20
CA MET A 154 1.09 -9.32 15.74
C MET A 154 1.37 -9.34 17.25
N ASN A 155 0.51 -9.98 18.05
CA ASN A 155 0.68 -10.11 19.51
C ASN A 155 0.99 -8.77 20.22
N GLY A 156 0.33 -7.69 19.83
CA GLY A 156 0.54 -6.36 20.40
C GLY A 156 1.80 -5.64 19.92
N ARG A 157 2.51 -6.18 18.93
CA ARG A 157 3.68 -5.51 18.32
C ARG A 157 3.26 -4.46 17.31
N THR A 158 4.14 -3.50 17.09
CA THR A 158 4.03 -2.60 15.94
C THR A 158 4.35 -3.34 14.63
N PRO A 159 3.85 -2.90 13.49
CA PRO A 159 4.20 -3.46 12.20
C PRO A 159 5.72 -3.56 11.96
N TYR A 160 6.46 -2.50 12.28
CA TYR A 160 7.90 -2.51 12.14
C TYR A 160 8.59 -3.56 13.02
N THR A 161 8.22 -3.66 14.29
CA THR A 161 8.77 -4.67 15.19
C THR A 161 8.45 -6.09 14.68
N ALA A 162 7.23 -6.33 14.23
CA ALA A 162 6.84 -7.61 13.68
C ALA A 162 7.60 -7.94 12.38
N PHE A 163 7.89 -6.93 11.55
CA PHE A 163 8.70 -7.08 10.34
C PHE A 163 10.12 -7.53 10.68
N VAL A 164 10.83 -6.77 11.51
CA VAL A 164 12.23 -7.05 11.88
C VAL A 164 12.37 -8.41 12.56
N GLU A 165 11.53 -8.74 13.53
CA GLU A 165 11.58 -10.04 14.23
C GLU A 165 11.17 -11.23 13.34
N GLY A 166 10.36 -10.98 12.31
CA GLY A 166 9.95 -12.02 11.36
C GLY A 166 11.10 -12.56 10.52
N PHE A 167 12.12 -11.74 10.25
CA PHE A 167 13.30 -12.15 9.50
C PHE A 167 14.36 -12.85 10.34
N GLN A 168 14.47 -12.51 11.63
CA GLN A 168 15.41 -13.19 12.53
C GLN A 168 15.04 -14.66 12.80
N LYS A 169 13.80 -15.06 12.45
CA LYS A 169 13.27 -16.41 12.66
C LYS A 169 13.24 -17.28 11.39
N ARG A 170 13.65 -16.74 10.25
CA ARG A 170 13.81 -17.45 8.98
C ARG A 170 15.26 -17.71 8.68
#